data_10dcbec27ecf727d64a97ab72055ab21
#
_entry.id   10dcbec27ecf727d64a97ab72055ab21
#
_cell.length_a   1.000
_cell.length_b   1.000
_cell.length_c   1.000
_cell.angle_alpha   90.00
_cell.angle_beta   90.00
_cell.angle_gamma   90.00
#
_symmetry.space_group_name_H-M   'P 1'
#
loop_
_entity.id
_entity.type
_entity.pdbx_description
1 polymer ?
#
loop_
_entity_poly.entity_id
_entity_poly.type
_entity_poly.pdbx_seq_one_letter_code
_entity_poly.pdbx_strand_id
1 'polypeptide(L)'
;MYFTQEPRALDIIPVGRIAIDFNPTDMNRPLSKSEHFNKYLGGSPANIAVGMARLGKKVGFLARVSDDQFGVFVTDFFRNEGIDISHVRRCENGEKLGLTFTEILSPAQSSILMYRDRVADLEITPEDISEEYIAGSKILLISGVALSKSPSREACLLALQYAKKHGTKVIFDADYRPYSWRS
;
A
#
# COMPACT_ATOMS: atom_id res chain seq x y z
N MET A 1 22.01 -1.73 -20.96
CA MET A 1 20.78 -1.06 -21.46
C MET A 1 19.59 -1.88 -21.01
N TYR A 2 19.09 -1.66 -19.78
CA TYR A 2 18.17 -2.59 -19.11
C TYR A 2 16.69 -2.18 -19.16
N PHE A 3 16.31 -1.04 -19.78
CA PHE A 3 14.96 -0.47 -19.68
C PHE A 3 14.43 0.19 -20.96
N THR A 4 14.75 -0.34 -22.15
CA THR A 4 14.00 0.04 -23.35
C THR A 4 12.73 -0.80 -23.39
N GLN A 5 11.69 -0.35 -22.71
CA GLN A 5 10.34 -0.87 -22.88
C GLN A 5 9.55 0.03 -23.83
N GLU A 6 8.65 -0.58 -24.59
CA GLU A 6 7.60 0.10 -25.34
C GLU A 6 6.93 1.17 -24.44
N PRO A 7 6.51 2.32 -25.00
CA PRO A 7 5.75 3.32 -24.26
C PRO A 7 4.50 2.70 -23.65
N ARG A 8 4.35 2.81 -22.32
CA ARG A 8 3.16 2.35 -21.59
C ARG A 8 2.51 3.52 -20.86
N ALA A 9 1.21 3.40 -20.59
CA ALA A 9 0.44 4.45 -19.94
C ALA A 9 0.98 4.80 -18.55
N LEU A 10 1.42 3.78 -17.80
CA LEU A 10 1.96 3.90 -16.44
C LEU A 10 3.42 3.46 -16.37
N ASP A 11 4.17 4.10 -15.49
CA ASP A 11 5.55 3.69 -15.19
C ASP A 11 5.58 2.58 -14.14
N ILE A 12 4.67 2.64 -13.14
CA ILE A 12 4.62 1.66 -12.05
C ILE A 12 3.22 1.54 -11.48
N ILE A 13 2.86 0.31 -11.11
CA ILE A 13 1.68 -0.04 -10.31
C ILE A 13 2.16 -0.78 -9.05
N PRO A 14 2.20 -0.13 -7.88
CA PRO A 14 2.28 -0.84 -6.61
C PRO A 14 0.96 -1.52 -6.27
N VAL A 15 1.05 -2.73 -5.70
CA VAL A 15 -0.08 -3.52 -5.19
C VAL A 15 0.07 -3.73 -3.70
N GLY A 16 -0.98 -3.45 -2.95
CA GLY A 16 -1.05 -3.82 -1.54
C GLY A 16 -1.40 -2.69 -0.58
N ARG A 17 -0.66 -2.64 0.52
CA ARG A 17 -1.03 -1.92 1.73
C ARG A 17 -1.06 -0.41 1.58
N ILE A 18 -2.23 0.14 1.95
CA ILE A 18 -2.40 1.54 2.37
C ILE A 18 -2.77 1.51 3.86
N ALA A 19 -2.20 2.40 4.65
CA ALA A 19 -2.43 2.49 6.08
C ALA A 19 -2.48 3.95 6.55
N ILE A 20 -2.83 4.15 7.80
CA ILE A 20 -2.74 5.44 8.47
C ILE A 20 -1.69 5.35 9.57
N ASP A 21 -0.74 6.25 9.55
CA ASP A 21 0.27 6.38 10.60
C ASP A 21 -0.04 7.60 11.46
N PHE A 22 -0.18 7.39 12.77
CA PHE A 22 -0.32 8.42 13.77
C PHE A 22 1.01 8.59 14.51
N ASN A 23 1.68 9.71 14.24
CA ASN A 23 2.92 10.06 14.91
C ASN A 23 2.66 11.10 15.99
N PRO A 24 3.13 10.90 17.24
CA PRO A 24 2.91 11.84 18.31
C PRO A 24 3.63 13.16 18.02
N THR A 25 3.02 14.26 18.41
CA THR A 25 3.70 15.55 18.51
C THR A 25 4.35 15.73 19.88
N ASP A 26 3.92 14.92 20.84
CA ASP A 26 4.42 14.88 22.21
C ASP A 26 5.62 13.93 22.29
N MET A 27 6.82 14.45 22.03
CA MET A 27 8.05 13.66 21.99
C MET A 27 8.54 13.25 23.39
N ASN A 28 9.36 12.19 23.42
CA ASN A 28 10.06 11.70 24.62
C ASN A 28 9.15 11.28 25.76
N ARG A 29 8.02 10.63 25.42
CA ARG A 29 7.10 10.07 26.41
C ARG A 29 6.46 8.76 25.92
N PRO A 30 5.97 7.90 26.84
CA PRO A 30 5.24 6.71 26.47
C PRO A 30 3.95 7.02 25.71
N LEU A 31 3.60 6.14 24.77
CA LEU A 31 2.37 6.25 23.99
C LEU A 31 1.11 6.40 24.88
N SER A 32 1.10 5.73 26.02
CA SER A 32 0.01 5.84 27.02
C SER A 32 -0.18 7.23 27.63
N LYS A 33 0.76 8.15 27.42
CA LYS A 33 0.72 9.54 27.89
C LYS A 33 0.73 10.55 26.76
N SER A 34 0.77 10.09 25.50
CA SER A 34 0.70 10.95 24.32
C SER A 34 -0.75 11.35 24.06
N GLU A 35 -1.00 12.63 23.91
CA GLU A 35 -2.36 13.19 23.76
C GLU A 35 -2.60 13.70 22.33
N HIS A 36 -1.53 14.09 21.60
CA HIS A 36 -1.65 14.72 20.30
C HIS A 36 -0.88 13.96 19.23
N PHE A 37 -1.53 13.75 18.08
CA PHE A 37 -0.97 13.00 16.96
C PHE A 37 -1.22 13.73 15.65
N ASN A 38 -0.21 13.69 14.78
CA ASN A 38 -0.39 14.00 13.37
C ASN A 38 -0.70 12.72 12.59
N LYS A 39 -1.63 12.84 11.66
CA LYS A 39 -2.06 11.76 10.77
C LYS A 39 -1.29 11.82 9.46
N TYR A 40 -0.72 10.69 9.04
CA TYR A 40 0.02 10.54 7.79
C TYR A 40 -0.48 9.33 7.00
N LEU A 41 -0.22 9.36 5.68
CA LEU A 41 -0.33 8.17 4.85
C LEU A 41 0.76 7.18 5.28
N GLY A 42 0.38 5.92 5.49
CA GLY A 42 1.28 4.82 5.81
C GLY A 42 1.17 3.67 4.81
N GLY A 43 2.04 2.68 4.98
CA GLY A 43 2.17 1.52 4.11
C GLY A 43 3.31 1.65 3.11
N SER A 44 4.19 0.62 3.02
CA SER A 44 5.36 0.64 2.12
C SER A 44 4.95 0.87 0.66
N PRO A 45 4.01 0.11 0.05
CA PRO A 45 3.61 0.35 -1.33
C PRO A 45 3.04 1.75 -1.56
N ALA A 46 2.26 2.28 -0.60
CA ALA A 46 1.68 3.61 -0.70
C ALA A 46 2.74 4.72 -0.65
N ASN A 47 3.72 4.59 0.23
CA ASN A 47 4.84 5.52 0.32
C ASN A 47 5.71 5.49 -0.95
N ILE A 48 5.94 4.30 -1.53
CA ILE A 48 6.65 4.15 -2.80
C ILE A 48 5.86 4.84 -3.93
N ALA A 49 4.54 4.65 -3.99
CA ALA A 49 3.68 5.29 -5.00
C ALA A 49 3.80 6.81 -4.94
N VAL A 50 3.67 7.39 -3.75
CA VAL A 50 3.79 8.85 -3.54
C VAL A 50 5.19 9.34 -3.90
N GLY A 51 6.24 8.63 -3.47
CA GLY A 51 7.62 8.98 -3.82
C GLY A 51 7.85 8.99 -5.33
N MET A 52 7.35 7.97 -6.05
CA MET A 52 7.46 7.89 -7.50
C MET A 52 6.66 8.99 -8.21
N ALA A 53 5.45 9.31 -7.75
CA ALA A 53 4.63 10.39 -8.30
C ALA A 53 5.34 11.74 -8.16
N ARG A 54 5.89 12.03 -6.98
CA ARG A 54 6.67 13.26 -6.72
C ARG A 54 7.96 13.35 -7.53
N LEU A 55 8.50 12.22 -7.98
CA LEU A 55 9.61 12.14 -8.94
C LEU A 55 9.15 12.24 -10.41
N GLY A 56 7.90 12.62 -10.66
CA GLY A 56 7.34 12.84 -12.00
C GLY A 56 7.02 11.55 -12.76
N LYS A 57 6.85 10.41 -12.07
CA LYS A 57 6.45 9.16 -12.73
C LYS A 57 4.93 9.06 -12.81
N LYS A 58 4.44 8.39 -13.85
CA LYS A 58 3.03 8.04 -13.99
C LYS A 58 2.76 6.79 -13.15
N VAL A 59 2.05 6.98 -12.05
CA VAL A 59 1.81 5.93 -11.04
C VAL A 59 0.34 5.56 -11.01
N GLY A 60 0.07 4.27 -11.10
CA GLY A 60 -1.23 3.71 -10.72
C GLY A 60 -1.13 3.03 -9.36
N PHE A 61 -2.27 2.66 -8.77
CA PHE A 61 -2.28 1.91 -7.52
C PHE A 61 -3.41 0.88 -7.51
N LEU A 62 -3.12 -0.31 -7.01
CA LEU A 62 -4.10 -1.39 -6.88
C LEU A 62 -4.20 -1.77 -5.40
N ALA A 63 -5.38 -1.54 -4.81
CA ALA A 63 -5.63 -1.80 -3.40
C ALA A 63 -7.12 -1.89 -3.09
N ARG A 64 -7.42 -2.37 -1.88
CA ARG A 64 -8.69 -2.10 -1.20
C ARG A 64 -8.49 -1.17 -0.02
N VAL A 65 -9.46 -0.30 0.22
CA VAL A 65 -9.50 0.67 1.32
C VAL A 65 -10.80 0.52 2.10
N SER A 66 -10.82 1.01 3.33
CA SER A 66 -12.03 1.03 4.14
C SER A 66 -13.11 1.96 3.56
N ASP A 67 -14.38 1.61 3.80
CA ASP A 67 -15.51 2.50 3.49
C ASP A 67 -15.82 3.40 4.71
N ASP A 68 -14.89 4.33 4.98
CA ASP A 68 -14.98 5.30 6.06
C ASP A 68 -14.14 6.55 5.75
N GLN A 69 -14.04 7.48 6.70
CA GLN A 69 -13.30 8.73 6.57
C GLN A 69 -11.79 8.52 6.33
N PHE A 70 -11.21 7.41 6.76
CA PHE A 70 -9.82 7.09 6.47
C PHE A 70 -9.65 6.61 5.03
N GLY A 71 -10.60 5.82 4.50
CA GLY A 71 -10.62 5.47 3.08
C GLY A 71 -10.76 6.70 2.18
N VAL A 72 -11.59 7.66 2.58
CA VAL A 72 -11.68 8.98 1.88
C VAL A 72 -10.35 9.71 1.94
N PHE A 73 -9.74 9.83 3.11
CA PHE A 73 -8.46 10.52 3.28
C PHE A 73 -7.38 9.98 2.37
N VAL A 74 -7.17 8.65 2.31
CA VAL A 74 -6.10 8.09 1.50
C VAL A 74 -6.36 8.19 0.00
N THR A 75 -7.62 8.07 -0.43
CA THR A 75 -7.98 8.23 -1.85
C THR A 75 -7.84 9.68 -2.31
N ASP A 76 -8.21 10.65 -1.49
CA ASP A 76 -8.02 12.07 -1.81
C ASP A 76 -6.53 12.44 -1.79
N PHE A 77 -5.76 11.89 -0.85
CA PHE A 77 -4.31 12.06 -0.83
C PHE A 77 -3.68 11.58 -2.14
N PHE A 78 -4.03 10.39 -2.62
CA PHE A 78 -3.52 9.86 -3.88
C PHE A 78 -3.93 10.70 -5.10
N ARG A 79 -5.19 11.16 -5.16
CA ARG A 79 -5.63 12.07 -6.23
C ARG A 79 -4.82 13.36 -6.27
N ASN A 80 -4.54 13.94 -5.10
CA ASN A 80 -3.76 15.17 -4.99
C ASN A 80 -2.29 14.99 -5.41
N GLU A 81 -1.74 13.77 -5.27
CA GLU A 81 -0.40 13.40 -5.76
C GLU A 81 -0.41 12.98 -7.25
N GLY A 82 -1.57 13.00 -7.92
CA GLY A 82 -1.69 12.61 -9.33
C GLY A 82 -1.57 11.11 -9.59
N ILE A 83 -1.82 10.28 -8.57
CA ILE A 83 -1.81 8.82 -8.68
C ILE A 83 -3.15 8.34 -9.24
N ASP A 84 -3.13 7.47 -10.24
CA ASP A 84 -4.32 6.81 -10.76
C ASP A 84 -4.87 5.81 -9.75
N ILE A 85 -6.10 6.06 -9.30
CA ILE A 85 -6.82 5.26 -8.33
C ILE A 85 -7.98 4.47 -8.93
N SER A 86 -8.04 4.31 -10.25
CA SER A 86 -9.12 3.58 -10.93
C SER A 86 -9.26 2.13 -10.46
N HIS A 87 -8.19 1.56 -9.90
CA HIS A 87 -8.15 0.22 -9.32
C HIS A 87 -8.00 0.21 -7.79
N VAL A 88 -8.35 1.30 -7.13
CA VAL A 88 -8.52 1.36 -5.67
C VAL A 88 -10.00 1.21 -5.35
N ARG A 89 -10.37 0.08 -4.75
CA ARG A 89 -11.76 -0.27 -4.43
C ARG A 89 -12.03 -0.12 -2.94
N ARG A 90 -13.28 0.16 -2.59
CA ARG A 90 -13.73 0.15 -1.19
C ARG A 90 -14.13 -1.25 -0.78
N CYS A 91 -13.86 -1.60 0.47
CA CYS A 91 -14.40 -2.79 1.10
C CYS A 91 -15.85 -2.58 1.50
N GLU A 92 -16.67 -3.65 1.44
CA GLU A 92 -18.12 -3.58 1.67
C GLU A 92 -18.54 -4.22 3.01
N ASN A 93 -17.65 -5.00 3.64
CA ASN A 93 -17.98 -5.80 4.83
C ASN A 93 -17.40 -5.25 6.13
N GLY A 94 -17.05 -3.96 6.15
CA GLY A 94 -16.58 -3.25 7.33
C GLY A 94 -15.09 -3.42 7.63
N GLU A 95 -14.29 -3.91 6.69
CA GLU A 95 -12.84 -3.97 6.78
C GLU A 95 -12.26 -2.55 6.92
N LYS A 96 -11.18 -2.42 7.69
CA LYS A 96 -10.59 -1.13 8.05
C LYS A 96 -9.22 -0.93 7.42
N LEU A 97 -8.77 0.31 7.30
CA LEU A 97 -7.34 0.55 7.08
C LEU A 97 -6.56 0.16 8.34
N GLY A 98 -5.37 -0.40 8.14
CA GLY A 98 -4.46 -0.62 9.26
C GLY A 98 -4.04 0.72 9.88
N LEU A 99 -4.05 0.79 11.21
CA LEU A 99 -3.60 1.97 11.94
C LEU A 99 -2.27 1.66 12.63
N THR A 100 -1.36 2.62 12.59
CA THR A 100 -0.06 2.55 13.25
C THR A 100 0.08 3.75 14.18
N PHE A 101 0.44 3.50 15.43
CA PHE A 101 0.77 4.54 16.40
C PHE A 101 2.25 4.41 16.74
N THR A 102 3.00 5.48 16.53
CA THR A 102 4.41 5.52 16.87
C THR A 102 4.59 5.99 18.32
N GLU A 103 5.43 5.29 19.07
CA GLU A 103 5.92 5.73 20.36
C GLU A 103 7.36 6.21 20.20
N ILE A 104 7.68 7.38 20.75
CA ILE A 104 9.04 7.95 20.71
C ILE A 104 9.46 8.29 22.12
N LEU A 105 10.18 7.37 22.76
CA LEU A 105 10.70 7.54 24.14
C LEU A 105 11.97 8.37 24.20
N SER A 106 12.79 8.31 23.14
CA SER A 106 14.00 9.11 22.98
C SER A 106 14.45 9.07 21.52
N PRO A 107 15.45 9.85 21.08
CA PRO A 107 16.02 9.76 19.74
C PRO A 107 16.54 8.36 19.36
N ALA A 108 16.89 7.54 20.36
CA ALA A 108 17.41 6.19 20.18
C ALA A 108 16.40 5.08 20.48
N GLN A 109 15.20 5.41 20.99
CA GLN A 109 14.23 4.43 21.42
C GLN A 109 12.82 4.79 20.93
N SER A 110 12.32 3.97 20.01
CA SER A 110 10.96 4.07 19.49
C SER A 110 10.33 2.69 19.35
N SER A 111 9.02 2.64 19.37
CA SER A 111 8.24 1.45 19.11
C SER A 111 6.99 1.77 18.30
N ILE A 112 6.30 0.73 17.82
CA ILE A 112 5.09 0.87 17.00
C ILE A 112 4.00 -0.02 17.58
N LEU A 113 2.83 0.56 17.81
CA LEU A 113 1.59 -0.16 18.07
C LEU A 113 0.77 -0.21 16.78
N MET A 114 0.43 -1.40 16.31
CA MET A 114 -0.34 -1.60 15.10
C MET A 114 -1.68 -2.26 15.35
N TYR A 115 -2.73 -1.71 14.74
CA TYR A 115 -4.05 -2.33 14.64
C TYR A 115 -4.25 -2.86 13.23
N ARG A 116 -4.26 -4.19 13.07
CA ARG A 116 -4.35 -4.86 11.75
C ARG A 116 -5.35 -6.02 11.74
N ASP A 117 -6.39 -5.95 12.55
CA ASP A 117 -7.47 -6.92 12.48
C ASP A 117 -8.46 -6.56 11.37
N ARG A 118 -8.82 -7.53 10.51
CA ARG A 118 -9.73 -7.34 9.37
C ARG A 118 -9.35 -6.12 8.51
N VAL A 119 -8.14 -6.12 7.99
CA VAL A 119 -7.60 -5.00 7.22
C VAL A 119 -7.92 -5.10 5.74
N ALA A 120 -8.33 -3.99 5.15
CA ALA A 120 -8.72 -3.86 3.75
C ALA A 120 -7.62 -4.28 2.76
N ASP A 121 -6.36 -4.06 3.09
CA ASP A 121 -5.23 -4.39 2.20
C ASP A 121 -5.03 -5.89 1.97
N LEU A 122 -5.61 -6.75 2.81
CA LEU A 122 -5.58 -8.21 2.63
C LEU A 122 -6.84 -8.76 1.94
N GLU A 123 -7.80 -7.91 1.65
CA GLU A 123 -9.07 -8.28 1.00
C GLU A 123 -9.06 -8.03 -0.53
N ILE A 124 -7.90 -7.72 -1.11
CA ILE A 124 -7.74 -7.65 -2.57
C ILE A 124 -8.03 -9.04 -3.13
N THR A 125 -8.96 -9.14 -4.09
CA THR A 125 -9.34 -10.41 -4.69
C THR A 125 -8.84 -10.53 -6.15
N PRO A 126 -8.79 -11.72 -6.74
CA PRO A 126 -8.45 -11.89 -8.16
C PRO A 126 -9.33 -11.07 -9.10
N GLU A 127 -10.59 -10.80 -8.73
CA GLU A 127 -11.52 -9.98 -9.51
C GLU A 127 -11.16 -8.49 -9.53
N ASP A 128 -10.32 -8.04 -8.60
CA ASP A 128 -9.79 -6.68 -8.60
C ASP A 128 -8.63 -6.50 -9.60
N ILE A 129 -8.06 -7.61 -10.09
CA ILE A 129 -6.88 -7.60 -10.96
C ILE A 129 -7.30 -7.52 -12.42
N SER A 130 -7.06 -6.37 -13.04
CA SER A 130 -7.26 -6.17 -14.48
C SER A 130 -5.98 -6.53 -15.24
N GLU A 131 -6.10 -7.47 -16.19
CA GLU A 131 -5.00 -7.84 -17.09
C GLU A 131 -4.53 -6.63 -17.91
N GLU A 132 -5.47 -5.85 -18.46
CA GLU A 132 -5.19 -4.66 -19.25
C GLU A 132 -4.43 -3.61 -18.43
N TYR A 133 -4.85 -3.39 -17.18
CA TYR A 133 -4.18 -2.44 -16.29
C TYR A 133 -2.73 -2.83 -16.01
N ILE A 134 -2.48 -4.11 -15.70
CA ILE A 134 -1.12 -4.63 -15.50
C ILE A 134 -0.28 -4.51 -16.79
N ALA A 135 -0.86 -4.85 -17.94
CA ALA A 135 -0.20 -4.72 -19.25
C ALA A 135 0.11 -3.26 -19.60
N GLY A 136 -0.69 -2.32 -19.13
CA GLY A 136 -0.50 -0.87 -19.33
C GLY A 136 0.64 -0.25 -18.50
N SER A 137 1.30 -1.01 -17.63
CA SER A 137 2.40 -0.52 -16.78
C SER A 137 3.76 -1.12 -17.18
N LYS A 138 4.84 -0.33 -17.06
CA LYS A 138 6.21 -0.83 -17.22
C LYS A 138 6.65 -1.73 -16.07
N ILE A 139 6.19 -1.41 -14.86
CA ILE A 139 6.60 -2.07 -13.61
C ILE A 139 5.36 -2.41 -12.78
N LEU A 140 5.33 -3.64 -12.26
CA LEU A 140 4.45 -4.09 -11.19
C LEU A 140 5.29 -4.24 -9.92
N LEU A 141 4.91 -3.57 -8.84
CA LEU A 141 5.56 -3.73 -7.54
C LEU A 141 4.63 -4.52 -6.60
N ILE A 142 5.12 -5.62 -6.06
CA ILE A 142 4.43 -6.45 -5.08
C ILE A 142 5.15 -6.34 -3.74
N SER A 143 4.39 -6.04 -2.67
CA SER A 143 4.88 -6.11 -1.30
C SER A 143 4.67 -7.50 -0.70
N GLY A 144 5.65 -7.98 0.05
CA GLY A 144 5.57 -9.27 0.76
C GLY A 144 4.39 -9.34 1.73
N VAL A 145 3.98 -8.24 2.33
CA VAL A 145 2.78 -8.19 3.19
C VAL A 145 1.52 -8.59 2.42
N ALA A 146 1.38 -8.20 1.16
CA ALA A 146 0.23 -8.57 0.33
C ALA A 146 0.16 -10.08 0.01
N LEU A 147 1.28 -10.79 0.11
CA LEU A 147 1.37 -12.24 -0.06
C LEU A 147 1.11 -13.03 1.23
N SER A 148 0.96 -12.36 2.37
CA SER A 148 0.90 -13.03 3.67
C SER A 148 -0.37 -13.83 3.89
N LYS A 149 -1.50 -13.45 3.28
CA LYS A 149 -2.81 -14.07 3.49
C LYS A 149 -3.69 -13.99 2.25
N SER A 150 -4.57 -14.99 2.09
CA SER A 150 -5.68 -14.99 1.10
C SER A 150 -6.79 -14.01 1.56
N PRO A 151 -7.53 -13.37 0.61
CA PRO A 151 -7.45 -13.54 -0.84
C PRO A 151 -6.35 -12.71 -1.53
N SER A 152 -5.69 -11.79 -0.82
CA SER A 152 -4.68 -10.90 -1.40
C SER A 152 -3.50 -11.65 -2.03
N ARG A 153 -3.13 -12.81 -1.46
CA ARG A 153 -2.10 -13.68 -2.03
C ARG A 153 -2.45 -14.14 -3.43
N GLU A 154 -3.64 -14.65 -3.64
CA GLU A 154 -4.13 -15.14 -4.94
C GLU A 154 -4.22 -14.01 -5.96
N ALA A 155 -4.69 -12.85 -5.54
CA ALA A 155 -4.71 -11.65 -6.37
C ALA A 155 -3.30 -11.25 -6.83
N CYS A 156 -2.34 -11.22 -5.92
CA CYS A 156 -0.94 -10.91 -6.27
C CYS A 156 -0.34 -11.96 -7.21
N LEU A 157 -0.63 -13.25 -7.00
CA LEU A 157 -0.15 -14.32 -7.89
C LEU A 157 -0.75 -14.19 -9.29
N LEU A 158 -2.02 -13.82 -9.43
CA LEU A 158 -2.64 -13.53 -10.72
C LEU A 158 -2.01 -12.32 -11.40
N ALA A 159 -1.77 -11.23 -10.64
CA ALA A 159 -1.08 -10.04 -11.16
C ALA A 159 0.33 -10.38 -11.69
N LEU A 160 1.06 -11.26 -11.00
CA LEU A 160 2.38 -11.76 -11.46
C LEU A 160 2.29 -12.58 -12.75
N GLN A 161 1.23 -13.40 -12.91
CA GLN A 161 0.99 -14.13 -14.15
C GLN A 161 0.75 -13.18 -15.33
N TYR A 162 -0.08 -12.15 -15.14
CA TYR A 162 -0.32 -11.13 -16.16
C TYR A 162 0.95 -10.31 -16.45
N ALA A 163 1.70 -9.94 -15.43
CA ALA A 163 2.99 -9.25 -15.62
C ALA A 163 3.95 -10.09 -16.48
N LYS A 164 4.07 -11.38 -16.19
CA LYS A 164 4.89 -12.31 -16.99
C LYS A 164 4.40 -12.42 -18.44
N LYS A 165 3.08 -12.58 -18.64
CA LYS A 165 2.45 -12.70 -19.97
C LYS A 165 2.72 -11.46 -20.85
N HIS A 166 2.68 -10.26 -20.27
CA HIS A 166 2.82 -9.00 -20.99
C HIS A 166 4.21 -8.34 -20.88
N GLY A 167 5.18 -9.03 -20.29
CA GLY A 167 6.54 -8.50 -20.15
C GLY A 167 6.64 -7.28 -19.21
N THR A 168 5.66 -7.06 -18.33
CA THR A 168 5.72 -6.06 -17.27
C THR A 168 6.80 -6.50 -16.28
N LYS A 169 7.75 -5.61 -15.97
CA LYS A 169 8.83 -5.93 -15.03
C LYS A 169 8.26 -6.02 -13.60
N VAL A 170 8.77 -6.95 -12.82
CA VAL A 170 8.33 -7.13 -11.43
C VAL A 170 9.42 -6.65 -10.48
N ILE A 171 9.02 -5.80 -9.52
CA ILE A 171 9.81 -5.46 -8.34
C ILE A 171 9.12 -6.12 -7.14
N PHE A 172 9.90 -6.82 -6.34
CA PHE A 172 9.44 -7.41 -5.10
C PHE A 172 10.08 -6.70 -3.91
N ASP A 173 9.23 -6.03 -3.10
CA ASP A 173 9.61 -5.49 -1.80
C ASP A 173 9.31 -6.55 -0.74
N ALA A 174 10.33 -7.14 -0.16
CA ALA A 174 10.17 -8.23 0.80
C ALA A 174 9.33 -7.80 2.02
N ASP A 175 9.49 -6.57 2.50
CA ASP A 175 8.72 -5.95 3.61
C ASP A 175 8.19 -6.98 4.62
N TYR A 176 9.10 -7.85 5.11
CA TYR A 176 8.71 -8.95 5.99
C TYR A 176 8.25 -8.42 7.33
N ARG A 177 7.03 -8.79 7.72
CA ARG A 177 6.43 -8.44 9.01
C ARG A 177 5.97 -9.73 9.70
N PRO A 178 6.67 -10.19 10.75
CA PRO A 178 6.35 -11.46 11.43
C PRO A 178 4.88 -11.62 11.81
N TYR A 179 4.24 -10.54 12.28
CA TYR A 179 2.83 -10.53 12.67
C TYR A 179 1.85 -10.78 11.51
N SER A 180 2.25 -10.49 10.26
CA SER A 180 1.41 -10.73 9.07
C SER A 180 1.46 -12.17 8.58
N TRP A 181 2.46 -12.94 8.99
CA TRP A 181 2.72 -14.30 8.53
C TRP A 181 2.37 -15.38 9.57
N ARG A 182 1.82 -14.99 10.69
CA ARG A 182 1.31 -15.94 11.69
C ARG A 182 -0.06 -16.42 11.23
N SER A 183 -0.15 -17.71 10.96
CA SER A 183 -1.40 -18.46 10.72
C SER A 183 -2.17 -18.64 12.01
#